data_154fd39c3ae8492abacd7a5c73b9424a
#
_entry.id   154fd39c3ae8492abacd7a5c73b9424a
#
_cell.length_a   1.000
_cell.length_b   1.000
_cell.length_c   1.000
_cell.angle_alpha   90.00
_cell.angle_beta   90.00
_cell.angle_gamma   90.00
#
_symmetry.space_group_name_H-M   'P 1'
#
loop_
_entity.id
_entity.type
_entity.pdbx_description
1 polymer ?
#
loop_
_entity_poly.entity_id
_entity_poly.type
_entity_poly.pdbx_seq_one_letter_code
_entity_poly.pdbx_strand_id
1 'polypeptide(L)'
;LRADIDALPVTERTPVPFASTVKSVYNGIETGVMHACGHDTHIAILMGTAEVLSKIKKDIKGTVKFIFQPAEEGAPPGENGGAKMMVEEGVLKNPDVDAIFGLHLSAGTDVGLIEYKPAGIMAAAQRFVIKVKGKQSHGSRPWGGIDPIVVSAQIINSLQSIISRDTELTK
;
A
#
# COMPACT_ATOMS: atom_id res chain seq x y z
N LEU A 1 0.99 -16.85 8.38
CA LEU A 1 0.30 -16.45 7.15
C LEU A 1 -0.31 -15.08 7.31
N ARG A 2 -0.19 -14.20 6.33
CA ARG A 2 -0.62 -12.79 6.41
C ARG A 2 -1.61 -12.45 5.30
N ALA A 3 -2.66 -11.74 5.64
CA ALA A 3 -3.47 -10.96 4.70
C ALA A 3 -3.60 -9.52 5.22
N ASP A 4 -3.61 -8.55 4.32
CA ASP A 4 -4.10 -7.19 4.59
C ASP A 4 -5.62 -7.16 4.60
N ILE A 5 -6.19 -6.18 5.32
CA ILE A 5 -7.64 -6.15 5.56
C ILE A 5 -8.27 -4.78 5.37
N ASP A 6 -7.47 -3.78 5.04
CA ASP A 6 -7.96 -2.40 4.94
C ASP A 6 -8.68 -2.15 3.61
N ALA A 7 -9.71 -1.32 3.67
CA ALA A 7 -10.41 -0.76 2.54
C ALA A 7 -9.88 0.66 2.25
N LEU A 8 -10.17 1.16 1.05
CA LEU A 8 -9.72 2.46 0.58
C LEU A 8 -10.84 3.51 0.57
N PRO A 9 -10.50 4.80 0.71
CA PRO A 9 -11.47 5.90 0.65
C PRO A 9 -11.91 6.17 -0.81
N VAL A 10 -12.53 5.18 -1.43
CA VAL A 10 -12.98 5.17 -2.83
C VAL A 10 -14.47 4.83 -2.89
N THR A 11 -15.22 5.57 -3.70
CA THR A 11 -16.62 5.23 -3.98
C THR A 11 -16.69 4.10 -4.99
N GLU A 12 -17.29 2.98 -4.62
CA GLU A 12 -17.48 1.84 -5.51
C GLU A 12 -18.47 2.19 -6.63
N ARG A 13 -18.12 1.80 -7.86
CA ARG A 13 -18.93 2.00 -9.07
C ARG A 13 -19.09 0.71 -9.86
N THR A 14 -18.77 -0.43 -9.27
CA THR A 14 -18.91 -1.73 -9.93
C THR A 14 -20.37 -2.14 -10.00
N PRO A 15 -20.84 -2.75 -11.11
CA PRO A 15 -22.24 -3.15 -11.27
C PRO A 15 -22.49 -4.52 -10.62
N VAL A 16 -22.02 -4.74 -9.39
CA VAL A 16 -22.26 -6.00 -8.67
C VAL A 16 -23.35 -5.81 -7.61
N PRO A 17 -24.14 -6.84 -7.31
CA PRO A 17 -25.28 -6.71 -6.38
C PRO A 17 -24.86 -6.47 -4.92
N PHE A 18 -23.59 -6.68 -4.60
CA PHE A 18 -22.99 -6.48 -3.28
C PHE A 18 -22.01 -5.30 -3.25
N ALA A 19 -22.08 -4.39 -4.24
CA ALA A 19 -21.24 -3.19 -4.25
C ALA A 19 -21.37 -2.42 -2.92
N SER A 20 -20.26 -1.88 -2.43
CA SER A 20 -20.23 -1.11 -1.18
C SER A 20 -21.02 0.18 -1.31
N THR A 21 -21.91 0.39 -0.37
CA THR A 21 -22.65 1.65 -0.18
C THR A 21 -22.17 2.43 1.05
N VAL A 22 -21.10 1.94 1.69
CA VAL A 22 -20.54 2.52 2.91
C VAL A 22 -19.90 3.86 2.61
N LYS A 23 -20.13 4.81 3.50
CA LYS A 23 -19.48 6.13 3.51
C LYS A 23 -18.77 6.35 4.83
N SER A 24 -17.68 7.09 4.79
CA SER A 24 -16.91 7.49 5.96
C SER A 24 -16.23 8.84 5.71
N VAL A 25 -15.60 9.39 6.74
CA VAL A 25 -14.79 10.60 6.64
C VAL A 25 -13.31 10.20 6.65
N TYR A 26 -12.59 10.55 5.60
CA TYR A 26 -11.15 10.35 5.50
C TYR A 26 -10.46 11.70 5.26
N ASN A 27 -9.52 12.07 6.13
CA ASN A 27 -8.84 13.37 6.11
C ASN A 27 -9.82 14.57 6.06
N GLY A 28 -10.94 14.48 6.81
CA GLY A 28 -11.95 15.54 6.87
C GLY A 28 -12.91 15.60 5.66
N ILE A 29 -12.81 14.67 4.72
CA ILE A 29 -13.64 14.63 3.50
C ILE A 29 -14.52 13.38 3.55
N GLU A 30 -15.84 13.56 3.36
CA GLU A 30 -16.76 12.44 3.19
C GLU A 30 -16.48 11.71 1.87
N THR A 31 -16.31 10.40 1.92
CA THR A 31 -16.03 9.55 0.76
C THR A 31 -16.70 8.20 0.91
N GLY A 32 -16.86 7.49 -0.21
CA GLY A 32 -17.19 6.07 -0.18
C GLY A 32 -16.03 5.23 0.38
N VAL A 33 -16.34 3.99 0.71
CA VAL A 33 -15.33 3.02 1.18
C VAL A 33 -15.51 1.74 0.39
N MET A 34 -14.43 1.25 -0.24
CA MET A 34 -14.44 -0.02 -0.95
C MET A 34 -13.09 -0.72 -0.89
N HIS A 35 -13.08 -2.03 -1.09
CA HIS A 35 -11.86 -2.76 -1.35
C HIS A 35 -11.42 -2.59 -2.81
N ALA A 36 -10.61 -1.56 -3.07
CA ALA A 36 -10.13 -1.24 -4.42
C ALA A 36 -8.74 -1.84 -4.73
N CYS A 37 -8.12 -2.53 -3.76
CA CYS A 37 -6.83 -3.21 -3.91
C CYS A 37 -6.90 -4.74 -3.77
N GLY A 38 -8.09 -5.32 -3.59
CA GLY A 38 -8.29 -6.76 -3.51
C GLY A 38 -8.08 -7.38 -2.12
N HIS A 39 -7.97 -6.57 -1.07
CA HIS A 39 -7.74 -7.07 0.29
C HIS A 39 -8.90 -7.92 0.83
N ASP A 40 -10.13 -7.70 0.39
CA ASP A 40 -11.28 -8.57 0.65
C ASP A 40 -11.05 -10.00 0.13
N THR A 41 -10.44 -10.13 -1.04
CA THR A 41 -10.04 -11.43 -1.59
C THR A 41 -8.91 -12.06 -0.79
N HIS A 42 -7.94 -11.27 -0.34
CA HIS A 42 -6.85 -11.77 0.52
C HIS A 42 -7.39 -12.30 1.86
N ILE A 43 -8.35 -11.60 2.46
CA ILE A 43 -9.06 -12.07 3.66
C ILE A 43 -9.75 -13.40 3.39
N ALA A 44 -10.52 -13.49 2.30
CA ALA A 44 -11.26 -14.70 1.95
C ALA A 44 -10.33 -15.90 1.73
N ILE A 45 -9.20 -15.70 1.04
CA ILE A 45 -8.18 -16.73 0.83
C ILE A 45 -7.56 -17.17 2.16
N LEU A 46 -7.22 -16.24 3.06
CA LEU A 46 -6.65 -16.58 4.36
C LEU A 46 -7.63 -17.32 5.25
N MET A 47 -8.91 -16.93 5.23
CA MET A 47 -9.99 -17.65 5.94
C MET A 47 -10.17 -19.06 5.40
N GLY A 48 -10.24 -19.23 4.08
CA GLY A 48 -10.32 -20.56 3.45
C GLY A 48 -9.11 -21.44 3.78
N THR A 49 -7.91 -20.83 3.78
CA THR A 49 -6.68 -21.49 4.20
C THR A 49 -6.76 -21.96 5.66
N ALA A 50 -7.29 -21.11 6.56
CA ALA A 50 -7.47 -21.48 7.98
C ALA A 50 -8.44 -22.66 8.12
N GLU A 51 -9.52 -22.67 7.36
CA GLU A 51 -10.46 -23.80 7.34
C GLU A 51 -9.79 -25.10 6.90
N VAL A 52 -9.04 -25.07 5.80
CA VAL A 52 -8.31 -26.25 5.30
C VAL A 52 -7.30 -26.74 6.33
N LEU A 53 -6.46 -25.84 6.85
CA LEU A 53 -5.43 -26.21 7.84
C LEU A 53 -6.04 -26.72 9.16
N SER A 54 -7.21 -26.23 9.55
CA SER A 54 -7.91 -26.73 10.74
C SER A 54 -8.31 -28.21 10.60
N LYS A 55 -8.68 -28.64 9.39
CA LYS A 55 -9.08 -30.03 9.09
C LYS A 55 -7.90 -31.00 9.15
N ILE A 56 -6.69 -30.50 8.84
CA ILE A 56 -5.45 -31.31 8.86
C ILE A 56 -4.55 -30.95 10.05
N LYS A 57 -5.09 -30.30 11.07
CA LYS A 57 -4.32 -29.80 12.23
C LYS A 57 -3.41 -30.85 12.86
N LYS A 58 -3.81 -32.13 12.86
CA LYS A 58 -3.04 -33.23 13.47
C LYS A 58 -1.77 -33.57 12.68
N ASP A 59 -1.74 -33.22 11.39
CA ASP A 59 -0.63 -33.53 10.47
C ASP A 59 0.35 -32.35 10.38
N ILE A 60 0.00 -31.19 10.92
CA ILE A 60 0.84 -30.00 10.91
C ILE A 60 1.91 -30.13 11.99
N LYS A 61 3.19 -30.09 11.55
CA LYS A 61 4.35 -30.07 12.44
C LYS A 61 4.77 -28.63 12.69
N GLY A 62 4.34 -28.06 13.79
CA GLY A 62 4.62 -26.67 14.17
C GLY A 62 3.35 -25.86 14.42
N THR A 63 3.48 -24.55 14.36
CA THR A 63 2.40 -23.60 14.62
C THR A 63 2.16 -22.72 13.41
N VAL A 64 0.91 -22.51 13.04
CA VAL A 64 0.51 -21.54 12.02
C VAL A 64 -0.17 -20.36 12.71
N LYS A 65 0.41 -19.19 12.60
CA LYS A 65 -0.16 -17.93 13.08
C LYS A 65 -0.83 -17.21 11.90
N PHE A 66 -2.08 -16.82 12.05
CA PHE A 66 -2.83 -16.03 11.09
C PHE A 66 -2.75 -14.56 11.48
N ILE A 67 -2.31 -13.72 10.56
CA ILE A 67 -2.08 -12.28 10.76
C ILE A 67 -2.98 -11.52 9.80
N PHE A 68 -3.84 -10.67 10.35
CA PHE A 68 -4.71 -9.79 9.59
C PHE A 68 -4.22 -8.36 9.80
N GLN A 69 -3.56 -7.81 8.78
CA GLN A 69 -2.87 -6.52 8.86
C GLN A 69 -3.78 -5.37 8.44
N PRO A 70 -4.08 -4.41 9.34
CA PRO A 70 -4.74 -3.16 8.97
C PRO A 70 -3.78 -2.17 8.36
N ALA A 71 -4.32 -1.14 7.69
CA ALA A 71 -3.60 0.03 7.18
C ALA A 71 -2.34 -0.32 6.36
N GLU A 72 -2.45 -1.28 5.44
CA GLU A 72 -1.38 -1.64 4.51
C GLU A 72 -1.10 -0.48 3.55
N GLU A 73 -2.15 0.17 3.07
CA GLU A 73 -2.12 1.35 2.20
C GLU A 73 -1.66 2.64 2.91
N GLY A 74 -1.43 2.55 4.21
CA GLY A 74 -1.01 3.64 5.07
C GLY A 74 -2.11 4.18 5.97
N ALA A 75 -1.76 4.45 7.22
CA ALA A 75 -2.66 5.08 8.17
C ALA A 75 -2.89 6.57 7.81
N PRO A 76 -4.02 7.16 8.19
CA PRO A 76 -4.24 8.60 8.09
C PRO A 76 -3.12 9.41 8.77
N PRO A 77 -2.85 10.64 8.34
CA PRO A 77 -1.84 11.48 8.97
C PRO A 77 -2.07 11.65 10.47
N GLY A 78 -1.05 11.34 11.27
CA GLY A 78 -1.10 11.41 12.74
C GLY A 78 -1.57 10.12 13.42
N GLU A 79 -1.93 9.10 12.67
CA GLU A 79 -2.27 7.78 13.19
C GLU A 79 -1.15 6.77 12.94
N ASN A 80 -1.04 5.79 13.83
CA ASN A 80 -0.16 4.65 13.66
C ASN A 80 -0.93 3.49 13.02
N GLY A 81 -0.25 2.70 12.19
CA GLY A 81 -0.87 1.55 11.55
C GLY A 81 0.11 0.71 10.75
N GLY A 82 -0.43 -0.29 10.07
CA GLY A 82 0.33 -1.15 9.18
C GLY A 82 1.26 -2.14 9.87
N ALA A 83 2.13 -2.73 9.07
CA ALA A 83 3.03 -3.80 9.52
C ALA A 83 3.99 -3.34 10.62
N LYS A 84 4.48 -2.10 10.55
CA LYS A 84 5.43 -1.56 11.55
C LYS A 84 4.81 -1.56 12.95
N MET A 85 3.61 -1.01 13.10
CA MET A 85 2.87 -1.00 14.37
C MET A 85 2.68 -2.42 14.90
N MET A 86 2.23 -3.36 14.07
CA MET A 86 2.01 -4.75 14.48
C MET A 86 3.31 -5.42 14.95
N VAL A 87 4.44 -5.13 14.31
CA VAL A 87 5.76 -5.66 14.74
C VAL A 87 6.18 -5.06 16.07
N GLU A 88 5.98 -3.75 16.27
CA GLU A 88 6.25 -3.07 17.54
C GLU A 88 5.36 -3.62 18.68
N GLU A 89 4.12 -4.00 18.38
CA GLU A 89 3.20 -4.68 19.31
C GLU A 89 3.49 -6.18 19.49
N GLY A 90 4.49 -6.71 18.81
CA GLY A 90 4.96 -8.07 19.01
C GLY A 90 4.21 -9.14 18.21
N VAL A 91 3.58 -8.81 17.08
CA VAL A 91 2.85 -9.79 16.23
C VAL A 91 3.70 -10.99 15.82
N LEU A 92 5.02 -10.82 15.74
CA LEU A 92 5.97 -11.89 15.38
C LEU A 92 6.51 -12.65 16.60
N LYS A 93 5.97 -12.39 17.80
CA LYS A 93 6.34 -13.02 19.08
C LYS A 93 5.16 -13.81 19.66
N ASN A 94 5.45 -14.74 20.55
CA ASN A 94 4.48 -15.53 21.32
C ASN A 94 3.38 -16.20 20.47
N PRO A 95 3.68 -17.23 19.64
CA PRO A 95 5.00 -17.82 19.40
C PRO A 95 5.85 -16.99 18.44
N ASP A 96 7.16 -17.18 18.49
CA ASP A 96 8.08 -16.58 17.53
C ASP A 96 7.76 -17.09 16.12
N VAL A 97 7.91 -16.22 15.14
CA VAL A 97 7.63 -16.52 13.73
C VAL A 97 8.94 -16.69 12.96
N ASP A 98 9.16 -17.89 12.44
CA ASP A 98 10.37 -18.24 11.67
C ASP A 98 10.25 -17.82 10.20
N ALA A 99 9.05 -17.84 9.63
CA ALA A 99 8.78 -17.46 8.25
C ALA A 99 7.38 -16.83 8.12
N ILE A 100 7.24 -15.87 7.21
CA ILE A 100 5.97 -15.23 6.90
C ILE A 100 5.67 -15.35 5.41
N PHE A 101 4.42 -15.65 5.09
CA PHE A 101 3.92 -15.74 3.73
C PHE A 101 2.70 -14.84 3.58
N GLY A 102 2.64 -14.14 2.47
CA GLY A 102 1.50 -13.36 2.00
C GLY A 102 1.41 -13.46 0.49
N LEU A 103 0.28 -13.07 -0.05
CA LEU A 103 0.07 -12.95 -1.49
C LEU A 103 -0.60 -11.61 -1.78
N HIS A 104 -0.55 -11.19 -3.03
CA HIS A 104 -1.32 -10.06 -3.52
C HIS A 104 -2.01 -10.43 -4.82
N LEU A 105 -3.27 -10.04 -4.96
CA LEU A 105 -4.03 -10.17 -6.20
C LEU A 105 -3.43 -9.25 -7.27
N SER A 106 -3.29 -9.76 -8.49
CA SER A 106 -2.81 -8.97 -9.63
C SER A 106 -3.80 -9.06 -10.78
N ALA A 107 -4.30 -7.92 -11.24
CA ALA A 107 -5.18 -7.86 -12.42
C ALA A 107 -4.46 -8.23 -13.73
N GLY A 108 -3.14 -8.24 -13.73
CA GLY A 108 -2.31 -8.62 -14.89
C GLY A 108 -1.97 -10.10 -14.97
N THR A 109 -2.33 -10.89 -13.96
CA THR A 109 -2.04 -12.33 -13.90
C THR A 109 -3.29 -13.13 -14.18
N ASP A 110 -3.22 -14.09 -15.09
CA ASP A 110 -4.37 -14.93 -15.47
C ASP A 110 -4.83 -15.81 -14.29
N VAL A 111 -6.12 -16.05 -14.22
CA VAL A 111 -6.73 -16.92 -13.21
C VAL A 111 -6.13 -18.32 -13.26
N GLY A 112 -5.72 -18.84 -12.10
CA GLY A 112 -5.07 -20.15 -11.98
C GLY A 112 -3.55 -20.09 -12.02
N LEU A 113 -2.95 -18.91 -12.26
CA LEU A 113 -1.51 -18.71 -12.19
C LEU A 113 -1.12 -18.07 -10.86
N ILE A 114 0.07 -18.46 -10.38
CA ILE A 114 0.74 -17.83 -9.24
C ILE A 114 2.13 -17.41 -9.70
N GLU A 115 2.40 -16.12 -9.61
CA GLU A 115 3.70 -15.56 -9.94
C GLU A 115 4.54 -15.37 -8.68
N TYR A 116 5.82 -15.66 -8.78
CA TYR A 116 6.79 -15.39 -7.72
C TYR A 116 8.12 -14.96 -8.31
N LYS A 117 8.89 -14.24 -7.53
CA LYS A 117 10.23 -13.81 -7.91
C LYS A 117 11.16 -13.93 -6.69
N PRO A 118 12.34 -14.56 -6.84
CA PRO A 118 13.38 -14.48 -5.81
C PRO A 118 13.82 -13.04 -5.58
N ALA A 119 14.11 -12.70 -4.33
CA ALA A 119 14.45 -11.36 -3.86
C ALA A 119 13.28 -10.36 -4.00
N GLY A 120 13.52 -9.12 -4.43
CA GLY A 120 12.49 -8.10 -4.49
C GLY A 120 11.45 -8.36 -5.58
N ILE A 121 10.18 -8.39 -5.21
CA ILE A 121 9.04 -8.50 -6.13
C ILE A 121 8.19 -7.22 -6.15
N MET A 122 8.09 -6.51 -5.03
CA MET A 122 7.32 -5.28 -4.90
C MET A 122 8.23 -4.07 -4.70
N ALA A 123 7.82 -2.93 -5.23
CA ALA A 123 8.54 -1.67 -5.07
C ALA A 123 8.33 -1.09 -3.67
N ALA A 124 9.34 -0.40 -3.15
CA ALA A 124 9.18 0.45 -1.98
C ALA A 124 8.48 1.75 -2.36
N ALA A 125 7.53 2.19 -1.56
CA ALA A 125 6.91 3.49 -1.69
C ALA A 125 7.47 4.47 -0.65
N GLN A 126 7.82 5.67 -1.10
CA GLN A 126 8.29 6.75 -0.23
C GLN A 126 7.57 8.05 -0.59
N ARG A 127 7.26 8.84 0.41
CA ARG A 127 6.65 10.15 0.23
C ARG A 127 7.58 11.25 0.71
N PHE A 128 7.77 12.26 -0.11
CA PHE A 128 8.46 13.49 0.27
C PHE A 128 7.67 14.70 -0.21
N VAL A 129 7.89 15.84 0.43
CA VAL A 129 7.23 17.10 0.10
C VAL A 129 8.28 18.18 -0.11
N ILE A 130 8.27 18.80 -1.30
CA ILE A 130 9.12 19.93 -1.63
C ILE A 130 8.28 21.20 -1.62
N LYS A 131 8.63 22.17 -0.77
CA LYS A 131 8.00 23.49 -0.73
C LYS A 131 8.91 24.51 -1.42
N VAL A 132 8.52 24.98 -2.60
CA VAL A 132 9.24 25.98 -3.34
C VAL A 132 8.70 27.37 -2.98
N LYS A 133 9.54 28.22 -2.40
CA LYS A 133 9.20 29.61 -2.04
C LYS A 133 9.75 30.55 -3.10
N GLY A 134 8.87 31.29 -3.77
CA GLY A 134 9.21 32.32 -4.73
C GLY A 134 9.27 33.72 -4.12
N LYS A 135 9.48 34.70 -4.99
CA LYS A 135 9.43 36.14 -4.68
C LYS A 135 8.51 36.83 -5.68
N GLN A 136 7.49 37.51 -5.18
CA GLN A 136 6.58 38.27 -6.02
C GLN A 136 7.29 39.42 -6.74
N SER A 137 6.89 39.70 -8.00
CA SER A 137 7.27 40.87 -8.77
C SER A 137 6.06 41.36 -9.57
N HIS A 138 6.17 42.57 -10.10
CA HIS A 138 5.18 43.09 -11.05
C HIS A 138 5.24 42.29 -12.36
N GLY A 139 4.09 42.00 -12.97
CA GLY A 139 4.03 41.19 -14.21
C GLY A 139 4.85 41.69 -15.38
N SER A 140 5.05 43.02 -15.48
CA SER A 140 5.91 43.62 -16.50
C SER A 140 7.41 43.62 -16.13
N ARG A 141 7.78 43.16 -14.95
CA ARG A 141 9.15 43.13 -14.43
C ARG A 141 9.46 41.74 -13.77
N PRO A 142 9.34 40.65 -14.53
CA PRO A 142 9.50 39.30 -13.96
C PRO A 142 10.92 39.05 -13.41
N TRP A 143 11.92 39.70 -13.94
CA TRP A 143 13.33 39.62 -13.48
C TRP A 143 13.56 40.14 -12.06
N GLY A 144 12.62 40.86 -11.47
CA GLY A 144 12.67 41.35 -10.09
C GLY A 144 12.18 40.33 -9.06
N GLY A 145 11.66 39.23 -9.53
CA GLY A 145 11.07 38.16 -8.71
C GLY A 145 11.81 36.83 -8.79
N ILE A 146 11.19 35.81 -8.22
CA ILE A 146 11.57 34.38 -8.37
C ILE A 146 10.30 33.64 -8.64
N ASP A 147 10.15 33.06 -9.82
CA ASP A 147 8.97 32.27 -10.19
C ASP A 147 9.06 30.85 -9.59
N PRO A 148 8.23 30.50 -8.61
CA PRO A 148 8.28 29.19 -8.02
C PRO A 148 7.75 28.07 -8.94
N ILE A 149 6.94 28.41 -9.94
CA ILE A 149 6.42 27.44 -10.91
C ILE A 149 7.53 26.97 -11.83
N VAL A 150 8.33 27.91 -12.38
CA VAL A 150 9.48 27.57 -13.23
C VAL A 150 10.49 26.72 -12.46
N VAL A 151 10.83 27.11 -11.23
CA VAL A 151 11.73 26.33 -10.37
C VAL A 151 11.16 24.93 -10.08
N SER A 152 9.86 24.83 -9.78
CA SER A 152 9.20 23.53 -9.55
C SER A 152 9.25 22.64 -10.79
N ALA A 153 9.01 23.19 -11.98
CA ALA A 153 9.07 22.44 -13.23
C ALA A 153 10.49 21.89 -13.49
N GLN A 154 11.53 22.68 -13.20
CA GLN A 154 12.92 22.23 -13.31
C GLN A 154 13.23 21.10 -12.31
N ILE A 155 12.76 21.21 -11.08
CA ILE A 155 12.92 20.14 -10.06
C ILE A 155 12.25 18.85 -10.54
N ILE A 156 10.99 18.92 -11.01
CA ILE A 156 10.25 17.76 -11.53
C ILE A 156 11.02 17.07 -12.65
N ASN A 157 11.49 17.83 -13.63
CA ASN A 157 12.27 17.31 -14.76
C ASN A 157 13.58 16.68 -14.29
N SER A 158 14.30 17.30 -13.36
CA SER A 158 15.57 16.79 -12.85
C SER A 158 15.38 15.48 -12.07
N LEU A 159 14.30 15.35 -11.30
CA LEU A 159 14.00 14.12 -10.59
C LEU A 159 13.81 12.91 -11.51
N GLN A 160 13.31 13.11 -12.75
CA GLN A 160 13.17 12.02 -13.73
C GLN A 160 14.52 11.43 -14.15
N SER A 161 15.60 12.21 -14.09
CA SER A 161 16.93 11.74 -14.48
C SER A 161 17.53 10.74 -13.47
N ILE A 162 17.14 10.78 -12.22
CA ILE A 162 17.64 9.90 -11.16
C ILE A 162 17.44 8.43 -11.55
N ILE A 163 16.22 8.04 -11.92
CA ILE A 163 15.93 6.66 -12.33
C ILE A 163 16.59 6.32 -13.66
N SER A 164 16.56 7.24 -14.62
CA SER A 164 17.02 6.95 -15.99
C SER A 164 18.53 7.01 -16.16
N ARG A 165 19.27 7.65 -15.24
CA ARG A 165 20.73 7.88 -15.39
C ARG A 165 21.57 7.47 -14.18
N ASP A 166 21.02 7.64 -12.97
CA ASP A 166 21.80 7.48 -11.75
C ASP A 166 21.48 6.16 -11.01
N THR A 167 20.48 5.40 -11.48
CA THR A 167 20.06 4.14 -10.85
C THR A 167 20.46 2.95 -11.73
N GLU A 168 21.16 1.97 -11.16
CA GLU A 168 21.42 0.70 -11.83
C GLU A 168 20.17 -0.20 -11.71
N LEU A 169 19.41 -0.29 -12.80
CA LEU A 169 18.10 -0.99 -12.83
C LEU A 169 18.21 -2.52 -12.79
N THR A 170 19.43 -3.07 -12.83
CA THR A 170 19.69 -4.52 -12.82
C THR A 170 20.02 -5.06 -11.43
N LYS A 171 20.07 -4.22 -10.42
CA LYS A 171 20.33 -4.58 -9.02
C LYS A 171 19.09 -4.55 -8.15
#